data_61a4db1ac8f635e31ec79cd6c9aaca54
#
_entry.id   61a4db1ac8f635e31ec79cd6c9aaca54
#
_cell.length_a   1.000
_cell.length_b   1.000
_cell.length_c   1.000
_cell.angle_alpha   90.00
_cell.angle_beta   90.00
_cell.angle_gamma   90.00
#
_symmetry.space_group_name_H-M   'P 1'
#
loop_
_entity.id
_entity.type
_entity.pdbx_description
1 polymer ?
#
loop_
_entity_poly.entity_id
_entity_poly.type
_entity_poly.pdbx_seq_one_letter_code
_entity_poly.pdbx_strand_id
1 'polypeptide(L)'
;MRAWYDLAAAGDPQAQHNIGYLYEEGLGVTQQYDVAMDWYRRAADGGLAEAEHNLGMMYVEGRGAAKSWAQGLIYFRKAADKGLTESRYMIALSYFEGEGQIQNRRLAYEGFRDTAIEGYADSQYMLSFMLLDGTDVKRRSAQAYVWAALALIQGQQQAQEIRDAAAMRIDEKKTSDALFVLSQCESSGVRGCLLSLDSLP
;
A
#
# COMPACT_ATOMS: atom_id res chain seq x y z
N MET A 1 17.28 -24.09 0.29
CA MET A 1 18.08 -23.36 1.29
C MET A 1 19.57 -23.28 0.89
N ARG A 2 20.29 -24.41 0.69
CA ARG A 2 21.74 -24.38 0.36
C ARG A 2 22.08 -23.53 -0.87
N ALA A 3 21.31 -23.65 -1.96
CA ALA A 3 21.50 -22.85 -3.17
C ALA A 3 21.35 -21.34 -2.96
N TRP A 4 20.46 -20.91 -2.07
CA TRP A 4 20.31 -19.47 -1.75
C TRP A 4 21.50 -18.94 -0.96
N TYR A 5 22.09 -19.72 -0.05
CA TYR A 5 23.29 -19.30 0.68
C TYR A 5 24.48 -19.11 -0.26
N ASP A 6 24.65 -19.97 -1.27
CA ASP A 6 25.74 -19.85 -2.24
C ASP A 6 25.57 -18.56 -3.10
N LEU A 7 24.35 -18.29 -3.56
CA LEU A 7 24.02 -17.06 -4.31
C LEU A 7 24.15 -15.80 -3.43
N ALA A 8 23.64 -15.85 -2.21
CA ALA A 8 23.73 -14.72 -1.27
C ALA A 8 25.17 -14.41 -0.89
N ALA A 9 26.03 -15.43 -0.74
CA ALA A 9 27.46 -15.26 -0.52
C ALA A 9 28.18 -14.65 -1.74
N ALA A 10 27.66 -14.90 -2.94
CA ALA A 10 28.12 -14.27 -4.17
C ALA A 10 27.59 -12.83 -4.34
N GLY A 11 26.75 -12.34 -3.42
CA GLY A 11 26.22 -10.97 -3.40
C GLY A 11 24.88 -10.79 -4.10
N ASP A 12 24.16 -11.87 -4.46
CA ASP A 12 22.83 -11.78 -5.07
C ASP A 12 21.79 -11.18 -4.09
N PRO A 13 21.23 -10.00 -4.38
CA PRO A 13 20.32 -9.32 -3.45
C PRO A 13 19.00 -10.08 -3.24
N GLN A 14 18.51 -10.77 -4.27
CA GLN A 14 17.28 -11.55 -4.15
C GLN A 14 17.47 -12.78 -3.26
N ALA A 15 18.60 -13.47 -3.37
CA ALA A 15 18.92 -14.58 -2.49
C ALA A 15 19.10 -14.11 -1.03
N GLN A 16 19.76 -12.96 -0.82
CA GLN A 16 19.90 -12.34 0.51
C GLN A 16 18.54 -11.99 1.11
N HIS A 17 17.64 -11.36 0.33
CA HIS A 17 16.27 -11.07 0.75
C HIS A 17 15.51 -12.35 1.12
N ASN A 18 15.58 -13.39 0.30
CA ASN A 18 14.90 -14.66 0.57
C ASN A 18 15.41 -15.31 1.87
N ILE A 19 16.71 -15.23 2.16
CA ILE A 19 17.25 -15.72 3.44
C ILE A 19 16.72 -14.86 4.60
N GLY A 20 16.68 -13.54 4.46
CA GLY A 20 16.05 -12.63 5.44
C GLY A 20 14.63 -13.08 5.78
N TYR A 21 13.81 -13.35 4.76
CA TYR A 21 12.44 -13.82 4.93
C TYR A 21 12.35 -15.18 5.66
N LEU A 22 13.29 -16.13 5.38
CA LEU A 22 13.31 -17.39 6.11
C LEU A 22 13.55 -17.19 7.62
N TYR A 23 14.45 -16.28 8.00
CA TYR A 23 14.71 -15.97 9.40
C TYR A 23 13.58 -15.14 10.04
N GLU A 24 12.93 -14.27 9.27
CA GLU A 24 11.78 -13.49 9.73
C GLU A 24 10.60 -14.38 10.07
N GLU A 25 10.30 -15.38 9.22
CA GLU A 25 9.14 -16.27 9.37
C GLU A 25 9.49 -17.59 10.11
N GLY A 26 10.77 -17.88 10.35
CA GLY A 26 11.20 -19.14 10.97
C GLY A 26 11.02 -20.35 10.05
N LEU A 27 11.10 -20.17 8.73
CA LEU A 27 10.86 -21.23 7.75
C LEU A 27 12.10 -22.13 7.54
N GLY A 28 12.12 -23.26 8.25
CA GLY A 28 13.23 -24.22 8.21
C GLY A 28 14.48 -23.77 8.99
N VAL A 29 14.39 -22.66 9.70
CA VAL A 29 15.36 -22.12 10.66
C VAL A 29 14.63 -21.60 11.89
N THR A 30 15.33 -21.42 13.00
CA THR A 30 14.74 -20.70 14.15
C THR A 30 14.50 -19.25 13.76
N GLN A 31 13.33 -18.72 14.07
CA GLN A 31 12.98 -17.31 13.84
C GLN A 31 13.96 -16.40 14.60
N GLN A 32 14.57 -15.45 13.89
CA GLN A 32 15.52 -14.48 14.43
C GLN A 32 15.42 -13.18 13.64
N TYR A 33 14.73 -12.19 14.21
CA TYR A 33 14.48 -10.91 13.55
C TYR A 33 15.75 -10.06 13.33
N ASP A 34 16.71 -10.12 14.24
CA ASP A 34 18.01 -9.46 14.10
C ASP A 34 18.80 -9.99 12.91
N VAL A 35 18.84 -11.32 12.74
CA VAL A 35 19.45 -11.98 11.59
C VAL A 35 18.71 -11.64 10.30
N ALA A 36 17.36 -11.62 10.32
CA ALA A 36 16.58 -11.23 9.17
C ALA A 36 16.89 -9.78 8.72
N MET A 37 16.98 -8.85 9.68
CA MET A 37 17.36 -7.46 9.39
C MET A 37 18.76 -7.34 8.76
N ASP A 38 19.71 -8.13 9.19
CA ASP A 38 21.07 -8.10 8.61
C ASP A 38 21.08 -8.61 7.18
N TRP A 39 20.28 -9.64 6.86
CA TRP A 39 20.15 -10.11 5.49
C TRP A 39 19.41 -9.10 4.61
N TYR A 40 18.34 -8.48 5.11
CA TYR A 40 17.63 -7.42 4.38
C TYR A 40 18.50 -6.19 4.14
N ARG A 41 19.39 -5.80 5.11
CA ARG A 41 20.35 -4.71 4.89
C ARG A 41 21.29 -5.02 3.72
N ARG A 42 21.85 -6.23 3.66
CA ARG A 42 22.71 -6.64 2.54
C ARG A 42 21.97 -6.58 1.21
N ALA A 43 20.73 -7.09 1.16
CA ALA A 43 19.91 -7.04 -0.04
C ALA A 43 19.56 -5.59 -0.45
N ALA A 44 19.27 -4.72 0.52
CA ALA A 44 19.01 -3.30 0.30
C ALA A 44 20.25 -2.55 -0.21
N ASP A 45 21.43 -2.87 0.33
CA ASP A 45 22.72 -2.34 -0.15
C ASP A 45 23.01 -2.81 -1.58
N GLY A 46 22.53 -3.99 -1.97
CA GLY A 46 22.50 -4.50 -3.33
C GLY A 46 21.44 -3.86 -4.23
N GLY A 47 20.63 -2.92 -3.69
CA GLY A 47 19.67 -2.13 -4.46
C GLY A 47 18.26 -2.70 -4.51
N LEU A 48 17.92 -3.76 -3.77
CA LEU A 48 16.61 -4.40 -3.81
C LEU A 48 15.57 -3.56 -3.02
N ALA A 49 14.55 -3.07 -3.72
CA ALA A 49 13.51 -2.21 -3.14
C ALA A 49 12.63 -2.95 -2.11
N GLU A 50 12.32 -4.22 -2.35
CA GLU A 50 11.56 -5.06 -1.44
C GLU A 50 12.27 -5.26 -0.10
N ALA A 51 13.61 -5.35 -0.11
CA ALA A 51 14.40 -5.43 1.12
C ALA A 51 14.37 -4.12 1.92
N GLU A 52 14.39 -2.98 1.23
CA GLU A 52 14.19 -1.68 1.87
C GLU A 52 12.80 -1.58 2.48
N HIS A 53 11.76 -2.02 1.77
CA HIS A 53 10.40 -2.06 2.30
C HIS A 53 10.32 -2.92 3.57
N ASN A 54 10.87 -4.15 3.54
CA ASN A 54 10.84 -5.06 4.69
C ASN A 54 11.60 -4.48 5.90
N LEU A 55 12.74 -3.83 5.68
CA LEU A 55 13.41 -3.08 6.76
C LEU A 55 12.51 -1.98 7.34
N GLY A 56 11.81 -1.26 6.48
CA GLY A 56 10.83 -0.27 6.89
C GLY A 56 9.74 -0.86 7.79
N MET A 57 9.16 -1.99 7.38
CA MET A 57 8.16 -2.73 8.16
C MET A 57 8.72 -3.22 9.50
N MET A 58 9.91 -3.80 9.51
CA MET A 58 10.53 -4.28 10.74
C MET A 58 10.74 -3.16 11.78
N TYR A 59 11.09 -1.94 11.33
CA TYR A 59 11.16 -0.78 12.22
C TYR A 59 9.78 -0.32 12.70
N VAL A 60 8.78 -0.27 11.83
CA VAL A 60 7.41 0.13 12.18
C VAL A 60 6.79 -0.82 13.19
N GLU A 61 7.05 -2.12 13.07
CA GLU A 61 6.51 -3.15 13.96
C GLU A 61 7.38 -3.42 15.19
N GLY A 62 8.64 -2.97 15.18
CA GLY A 62 9.59 -3.22 16.26
C GLY A 62 10.14 -4.65 16.25
N ARG A 63 10.23 -5.29 15.07
CA ARG A 63 10.80 -6.62 14.89
C ARG A 63 12.32 -6.53 14.66
N GLY A 64 13.12 -7.02 15.58
CA GLY A 64 14.60 -6.99 15.51
C GLY A 64 15.23 -5.63 15.83
N ALA A 65 14.46 -4.57 16.00
CA ALA A 65 14.88 -3.25 16.40
C ALA A 65 13.81 -2.55 17.23
N ALA A 66 14.16 -1.46 17.92
CA ALA A 66 13.15 -0.62 18.60
C ALA A 66 12.14 -0.05 17.60
N LYS A 67 10.85 -0.12 17.95
CA LYS A 67 9.76 0.40 17.12
C LYS A 67 9.97 1.88 16.78
N SER A 68 9.97 2.21 15.48
CA SER A 68 10.20 3.58 15.01
C SER A 68 9.66 3.80 13.60
N TRP A 69 8.53 4.49 13.48
CA TRP A 69 8.02 4.96 12.20
C TRP A 69 9.00 5.90 11.48
N ALA A 70 9.70 6.76 12.23
CA ALA A 70 10.68 7.68 11.63
C ALA A 70 11.82 6.92 10.92
N GLN A 71 12.31 5.82 11.51
CA GLN A 71 13.29 4.95 10.85
C GLN A 71 12.66 4.17 9.69
N GLY A 72 11.46 3.63 9.87
CA GLY A 72 10.73 2.95 8.81
C GLY A 72 10.55 3.83 7.56
N LEU A 73 10.17 5.10 7.76
CA LEU A 73 10.00 6.06 6.67
C LEU A 73 11.26 6.32 5.85
N ILE A 74 12.45 6.23 6.44
CA ILE A 74 13.71 6.37 5.70
C ILE A 74 13.82 5.25 4.65
N TYR A 75 13.50 4.02 5.05
CA TYR A 75 13.54 2.87 4.17
C TYR A 75 12.38 2.85 3.16
N PHE A 76 11.16 3.20 3.58
CA PHE A 76 10.03 3.31 2.64
C PHE A 76 10.28 4.35 1.54
N ARG A 77 10.90 5.50 1.86
CA ARG A 77 11.25 6.50 0.85
C ARG A 77 12.25 5.96 -0.17
N LYS A 78 13.30 5.25 0.27
CA LYS A 78 14.26 4.61 -0.64
C LYS A 78 13.58 3.62 -1.58
N ALA A 79 12.71 2.75 -1.05
CA ALA A 79 11.98 1.78 -1.85
C ALA A 79 10.96 2.46 -2.80
N ALA A 80 10.29 3.52 -2.34
CA ALA A 80 9.37 4.33 -3.14
C ALA A 80 10.09 5.04 -4.30
N ASP A 81 11.29 5.55 -4.09
CA ASP A 81 12.13 6.16 -5.13
C ASP A 81 12.51 5.15 -6.24
N LYS A 82 12.50 3.86 -5.91
CA LYS A 82 12.68 2.75 -6.87
C LYS A 82 11.36 2.27 -7.48
N GLY A 83 10.25 2.91 -7.14
CA GLY A 83 8.93 2.64 -7.72
C GLY A 83 8.07 1.61 -6.97
N LEU A 84 8.48 1.17 -5.77
CA LEU A 84 7.70 0.20 -5.01
C LEU A 84 6.41 0.83 -4.47
N THR A 85 5.26 0.37 -4.97
CA THR A 85 3.92 0.92 -4.69
C THR A 85 3.53 0.75 -3.22
N GLU A 86 3.85 -0.41 -2.62
CA GLU A 86 3.60 -0.71 -1.21
C GLU A 86 4.28 0.31 -0.28
N SER A 87 5.50 0.71 -0.61
CA SER A 87 6.22 1.72 0.17
C SER A 87 5.64 3.12 0.01
N ARG A 88 5.12 3.47 -1.18
CA ARG A 88 4.38 4.72 -1.39
C ARG A 88 3.08 4.75 -0.59
N TYR A 89 2.38 3.61 -0.51
CA TYR A 89 1.22 3.44 0.37
C TYR A 89 1.59 3.67 1.84
N MET A 90 2.68 3.06 2.34
CA MET A 90 3.12 3.23 3.74
C MET A 90 3.47 4.69 4.07
N ILE A 91 4.04 5.43 3.12
CA ILE A 91 4.29 6.87 3.28
C ILE A 91 2.96 7.64 3.36
N ALA A 92 1.99 7.32 2.51
CA ALA A 92 0.66 7.94 2.55
C ALA A 92 -0.06 7.63 3.88
N LEU A 93 0.04 6.39 4.36
CA LEU A 93 -0.53 5.97 5.64
C LEU A 93 0.09 6.73 6.82
N SER A 94 1.41 6.94 6.81
CA SER A 94 2.09 7.71 7.84
C SER A 94 1.62 9.19 7.88
N TYR A 95 1.32 9.80 6.71
CA TYR A 95 0.69 11.11 6.65
C TYR A 95 -0.75 11.09 7.16
N PHE A 96 -1.48 10.01 6.89
CA PHE A 96 -2.87 9.87 7.33
C PHE A 96 -2.96 9.77 8.85
N GLU A 97 -2.09 9.00 9.47
CA GLU A 97 -2.10 8.74 10.91
C GLU A 97 -1.25 9.73 11.73
N GLY A 98 -0.28 10.39 11.09
CA GLY A 98 0.69 11.27 11.77
C GLY A 98 1.81 10.46 12.46
N GLU A 99 2.09 9.26 11.98
CA GLU A 99 3.10 8.38 12.55
C GLU A 99 4.48 8.62 11.92
N GLY A 100 5.46 8.95 12.73
CA GLY A 100 6.84 9.26 12.30
C GLY A 100 7.02 10.60 11.56
N GLN A 101 5.93 11.31 11.28
CA GLN A 101 5.89 12.65 10.68
C GLN A 101 4.61 13.40 11.04
N ILE A 102 4.54 14.69 10.73
CA ILE A 102 3.33 15.50 11.00
C ILE A 102 2.18 15.01 10.12
N GLN A 103 1.01 14.78 10.76
CA GLN A 103 -0.20 14.40 10.04
C GLN A 103 -0.53 15.42 8.94
N ASN A 104 -0.81 14.90 7.74
CA ASN A 104 -1.24 15.71 6.61
C ASN A 104 -2.19 14.91 5.73
N ARG A 105 -3.48 15.04 5.99
CA ARG A 105 -4.54 14.30 5.29
C ARG A 105 -4.59 14.60 3.79
N ARG A 106 -4.16 15.79 3.36
CA ARG A 106 -4.10 16.13 1.94
C ARG A 106 -3.00 15.33 1.24
N LEU A 107 -1.78 15.28 1.81
CA LEU A 107 -0.69 14.46 1.26
C LEU A 107 -1.02 12.97 1.30
N ALA A 108 -1.74 12.51 2.35
CA ALA A 108 -2.25 11.15 2.42
C ALA A 108 -3.21 10.85 1.26
N TYR A 109 -4.18 11.73 1.00
CA TYR A 109 -5.13 11.59 -0.11
C TYR A 109 -4.41 11.52 -1.47
N GLU A 110 -3.46 12.42 -1.71
CA GLU A 110 -2.67 12.44 -2.95
C GLU A 110 -1.90 11.11 -3.11
N GLY A 111 -1.22 10.66 -2.06
CA GLY A 111 -0.47 9.39 -2.08
C GLY A 111 -1.35 8.15 -2.26
N PHE A 112 -2.49 8.07 -1.56
CA PHE A 112 -3.45 6.97 -1.77
C PHE A 112 -4.05 7.01 -3.17
N ARG A 113 -4.36 8.20 -3.71
CA ARG A 113 -4.89 8.33 -5.07
C ARG A 113 -3.91 7.82 -6.11
N ASP A 114 -2.65 8.19 -6.01
CA ASP A 114 -1.62 7.77 -6.96
C ASP A 114 -1.44 6.24 -6.96
N THR A 115 -1.37 5.63 -5.79
CA THR A 115 -1.22 4.17 -5.66
C THR A 115 -2.52 3.40 -5.96
N ALA A 116 -3.70 3.98 -5.69
CA ALA A 116 -4.99 3.41 -6.08
C ALA A 116 -5.17 3.35 -7.60
N ILE A 117 -4.69 4.36 -8.33
CA ILE A 117 -4.69 4.38 -9.82
C ILE A 117 -3.79 3.28 -10.38
N GLU A 118 -2.74 2.90 -9.68
CA GLU A 118 -1.88 1.76 -10.05
C GLU A 118 -2.50 0.42 -9.72
N GLY A 119 -3.64 0.41 -9.04
CA GLY A 119 -4.39 -0.80 -8.72
C GLY A 119 -4.12 -1.34 -7.32
N TYR A 120 -3.44 -0.60 -6.43
CA TYR A 120 -3.18 -1.08 -5.07
C TYR A 120 -4.47 -1.08 -4.23
N ALA A 121 -4.92 -2.27 -3.84
CA ALA A 121 -6.25 -2.47 -3.22
C ALA A 121 -6.43 -1.71 -1.90
N ASP A 122 -5.40 -1.71 -1.03
CA ASP A 122 -5.45 -0.99 0.24
C ASP A 122 -5.56 0.53 0.04
N SER A 123 -4.91 1.06 -1.00
CA SER A 123 -5.03 2.47 -1.37
C SER A 123 -6.41 2.80 -1.92
N GLN A 124 -7.01 1.92 -2.70
CA GLN A 124 -8.40 2.08 -3.19
C GLN A 124 -9.38 2.10 -2.00
N TYR A 125 -9.18 1.23 -1.02
CA TYR A 125 -9.94 1.23 0.22
C TYR A 125 -9.76 2.55 0.99
N MET A 126 -8.53 2.99 1.27
CA MET A 126 -8.25 4.22 2.00
C MET A 126 -8.80 5.45 1.28
N LEU A 127 -8.66 5.50 -0.04
CA LEU A 127 -9.20 6.59 -0.86
C LEU A 127 -10.72 6.63 -0.80
N SER A 128 -11.38 5.46 -0.87
CA SER A 128 -12.84 5.37 -0.74
C SER A 128 -13.32 5.85 0.63
N PHE A 129 -12.61 5.49 1.70
CA PHE A 129 -12.87 5.96 3.05
C PHE A 129 -12.79 7.48 3.14
N MET A 130 -11.70 8.09 2.67
CA MET A 130 -11.51 9.54 2.73
C MET A 130 -12.57 10.30 1.92
N LEU A 131 -12.95 9.79 0.75
CA LEU A 131 -13.99 10.39 -0.10
C LEU A 131 -15.39 10.27 0.52
N LEU A 132 -15.66 9.20 1.25
CA LEU A 132 -16.95 9.03 1.96
C LEU A 132 -17.01 9.87 3.22
N ASP A 133 -15.93 9.91 4.00
CA ASP A 133 -15.84 10.71 5.24
C ASP A 133 -16.01 12.20 4.96
N GLY A 134 -15.25 12.73 4.01
CA GLY A 134 -15.37 14.12 3.56
C GLY A 134 -14.85 15.17 4.54
N THR A 135 -14.03 14.77 5.54
CA THR A 135 -13.54 15.69 6.58
C THR A 135 -12.44 16.61 6.03
N ASP A 136 -11.44 16.04 5.35
CA ASP A 136 -10.27 16.78 4.87
C ASP A 136 -10.25 16.94 3.34
N VAL A 137 -11.13 16.21 2.65
CA VAL A 137 -11.35 16.30 1.21
C VAL A 137 -12.83 16.40 0.95
N LYS A 138 -13.20 17.06 -0.16
CA LYS A 138 -14.62 17.16 -0.51
C LYS A 138 -15.23 15.77 -0.64
N ARG A 139 -16.35 15.54 0.09
CA ARG A 139 -17.12 14.29 0.00
C ARG A 139 -17.59 14.04 -1.43
N ARG A 140 -17.35 12.81 -1.92
CA ARG A 140 -17.74 12.35 -3.26
C ARG A 140 -18.21 10.90 -3.17
N SER A 141 -19.46 10.72 -2.75
CA SER A 141 -19.99 9.40 -2.43
C SER A 141 -20.04 8.45 -3.63
N ALA A 142 -20.28 8.95 -4.85
CA ALA A 142 -20.25 8.11 -6.04
C ALA A 142 -18.84 7.63 -6.38
N GLN A 143 -17.82 8.48 -6.24
CA GLN A 143 -16.43 8.04 -6.37
C GLN A 143 -16.04 7.04 -5.29
N ALA A 144 -16.44 7.29 -4.02
CA ALA A 144 -16.19 6.39 -2.91
C ALA A 144 -16.77 4.99 -3.18
N TYR A 145 -17.98 4.93 -3.74
CA TYR A 145 -18.61 3.67 -4.15
C TYR A 145 -17.74 2.89 -5.17
N VAL A 146 -17.26 3.56 -6.23
CA VAL A 146 -16.46 2.91 -7.28
C VAL A 146 -15.12 2.43 -6.72
N TRP A 147 -14.42 3.28 -5.96
CA TRP A 147 -13.13 2.89 -5.37
C TRP A 147 -13.26 1.72 -4.40
N ALA A 148 -14.32 1.72 -3.56
CA ALA A 148 -14.59 0.61 -2.65
C ALA A 148 -14.93 -0.69 -3.42
N ALA A 149 -15.69 -0.59 -4.51
CA ALA A 149 -16.00 -1.74 -5.35
C ALA A 149 -14.75 -2.32 -6.02
N LEU A 150 -13.84 -1.47 -6.51
CA LEU A 150 -12.56 -1.91 -7.09
C LEU A 150 -11.68 -2.62 -6.06
N ALA A 151 -11.61 -2.10 -4.83
CA ALA A 151 -10.90 -2.74 -3.73
C ALA A 151 -11.48 -4.13 -3.38
N LEU A 152 -12.83 -4.24 -3.37
CA LEU A 152 -13.53 -5.50 -3.13
C LEU A 152 -13.23 -6.57 -4.20
N ILE A 153 -13.20 -6.18 -5.48
CA ILE A 153 -12.85 -7.07 -6.60
C ILE A 153 -11.46 -7.68 -6.39
N GLN A 154 -10.55 -6.95 -5.76
CA GLN A 154 -9.20 -7.40 -5.44
C GLN A 154 -9.10 -8.11 -4.07
N GLY A 155 -10.22 -8.34 -3.39
CA GLY A 155 -10.28 -9.10 -2.13
C GLY A 155 -10.18 -8.27 -0.86
N GLN A 156 -10.16 -6.92 -0.94
CA GLN A 156 -10.14 -6.05 0.24
C GLN A 156 -11.53 -5.98 0.89
N GLN A 157 -11.83 -6.95 1.76
CA GLN A 157 -13.15 -7.16 2.35
C GLN A 157 -13.66 -5.97 3.19
N GLN A 158 -12.74 -5.20 3.81
CA GLN A 158 -13.09 -4.02 4.62
C GLN A 158 -13.79 -2.92 3.79
N ALA A 159 -13.58 -2.90 2.48
CA ALA A 159 -14.22 -1.95 1.57
C ALA A 159 -15.74 -2.17 1.41
N GLN A 160 -16.28 -3.32 1.86
CA GLN A 160 -17.71 -3.63 1.80
C GLN A 160 -18.55 -2.58 2.54
N GLU A 161 -18.18 -2.25 3.77
CA GLU A 161 -18.90 -1.28 4.59
C GLU A 161 -18.89 0.12 3.98
N ILE A 162 -17.74 0.52 3.38
CA ILE A 162 -17.61 1.79 2.71
C ILE A 162 -18.51 1.86 1.47
N ARG A 163 -18.51 0.80 0.65
CA ARG A 163 -19.36 0.72 -0.54
C ARG A 163 -20.84 0.83 -0.19
N ASP A 164 -21.28 0.09 0.83
CA ASP A 164 -22.68 0.06 1.22
C ASP A 164 -23.11 1.41 1.84
N ALA A 165 -22.27 2.02 2.65
CA ALA A 165 -22.51 3.37 3.18
C ALA A 165 -22.50 4.45 2.08
N ALA A 166 -21.68 4.31 1.05
CA ALA A 166 -21.67 5.19 -0.12
C ALA A 166 -22.97 5.03 -0.94
N ALA A 167 -23.40 3.78 -1.16
CA ALA A 167 -24.67 3.48 -1.86
C ALA A 167 -25.89 4.13 -1.20
N MET A 168 -25.95 4.17 0.13
CA MET A 168 -27.03 4.83 0.87
C MET A 168 -27.06 6.36 0.71
N ARG A 169 -25.99 6.96 0.20
CA ARG A 169 -25.82 8.41 0.07
C ARG A 169 -25.94 8.93 -1.35
N ILE A 170 -26.16 8.06 -2.31
CA ILE A 170 -26.33 8.41 -3.73
C ILE A 170 -27.73 8.02 -4.20
N ASP A 171 -28.29 8.80 -5.10
CA ASP A 171 -29.58 8.52 -5.73
C ASP A 171 -29.43 7.50 -6.86
N GLU A 172 -30.56 7.04 -7.42
CA GLU A 172 -30.61 6.02 -8.47
C GLU A 172 -29.78 6.41 -9.70
N LYS A 173 -29.82 7.70 -10.11
CA LYS A 173 -29.04 8.21 -11.24
C LYS A 173 -27.54 8.09 -10.98
N LYS A 174 -27.07 8.58 -9.83
CA LYS A 174 -25.65 8.52 -9.44
C LYS A 174 -25.19 7.07 -9.27
N THR A 175 -26.06 6.19 -8.80
CA THR A 175 -25.77 4.75 -8.72
C THR A 175 -25.56 4.18 -10.11
N SER A 176 -26.43 4.51 -11.07
CA SER A 176 -26.29 4.08 -12.48
C SER A 176 -24.99 4.61 -13.10
N ASP A 177 -24.68 5.89 -12.89
CA ASP A 177 -23.43 6.51 -13.36
C ASP A 177 -22.18 5.82 -12.75
N ALA A 178 -22.22 5.53 -11.45
CA ALA A 178 -21.12 4.85 -10.76
C ALA A 178 -20.91 3.41 -11.26
N LEU A 179 -21.99 2.65 -11.48
CA LEU A 179 -21.92 1.30 -12.05
C LEU A 179 -21.38 1.31 -13.48
N PHE A 180 -21.77 2.30 -14.29
CA PHE A 180 -21.22 2.46 -15.64
C PHE A 180 -19.72 2.74 -15.59
N VAL A 181 -19.26 3.67 -14.74
CA VAL A 181 -17.82 3.94 -14.57
C VAL A 181 -17.07 2.71 -14.03
N LEU A 182 -17.64 1.97 -13.08
CA LEU A 182 -17.05 0.74 -12.58
C LEU A 182 -16.81 -0.27 -13.71
N SER A 183 -17.81 -0.49 -14.58
CA SER A 183 -17.66 -1.40 -15.73
C SER A 183 -16.58 -0.94 -16.72
N GLN A 184 -16.41 0.36 -16.89
CA GLN A 184 -15.29 0.91 -17.68
C GLN A 184 -13.94 0.62 -17.02
N CYS A 185 -13.85 0.78 -15.71
CA CYS A 185 -12.60 0.50 -14.97
C CYS A 185 -12.24 -1.00 -15.01
N GLU A 186 -13.22 -1.89 -14.95
CA GLU A 186 -13.01 -3.33 -15.08
C GLU A 186 -12.50 -3.72 -16.49
N SER A 187 -13.00 -3.07 -17.52
CA SER A 187 -12.66 -3.40 -18.91
C SER A 187 -11.36 -2.76 -19.41
N SER A 188 -11.06 -1.52 -18.99
CA SER A 188 -9.93 -0.73 -19.50
C SER A 188 -8.84 -0.45 -18.44
N GLY A 189 -9.01 -0.95 -17.22
CA GLY A 189 -8.20 -0.63 -16.06
C GLY A 189 -8.49 0.77 -15.51
N VAL A 190 -8.03 1.02 -14.28
CA VAL A 190 -8.32 2.29 -13.58
C VAL A 190 -7.83 3.52 -14.35
N ARG A 191 -6.67 3.44 -14.97
CA ARG A 191 -6.13 4.55 -15.81
C ARG A 191 -7.03 4.86 -17.01
N GLY A 192 -7.66 3.86 -17.60
CA GLY A 192 -8.56 4.03 -18.75
C GLY A 192 -9.88 4.70 -18.40
N CYS A 193 -10.38 4.53 -17.17
CA CYS A 193 -11.65 5.11 -16.69
C CYS A 193 -11.48 6.39 -15.86
N LEU A 194 -10.25 6.85 -15.61
CA LEU A 194 -9.95 7.88 -14.61
C LEU A 194 -10.73 9.19 -14.83
N LEU A 195 -10.85 9.66 -16.08
CA LEU A 195 -11.61 10.89 -16.39
C LEU A 195 -13.10 10.75 -16.03
N SER A 196 -13.70 9.60 -16.33
CA SER A 196 -15.09 9.32 -15.98
C SER A 196 -15.26 9.20 -14.47
N LEU A 197 -14.32 8.57 -13.80
CA LEU A 197 -14.31 8.39 -12.35
C LEU A 197 -14.14 9.74 -11.63
N ASP A 198 -13.23 10.60 -12.05
CA ASP A 198 -13.02 11.93 -11.47
C ASP A 198 -14.20 12.88 -11.69
N SER A 199 -15.06 12.61 -12.69
CA SER A 199 -16.28 13.38 -12.95
C SER A 199 -17.46 13.04 -12.02
N LEU A 200 -17.42 11.90 -11.35
CA LEU A 200 -18.47 11.48 -10.42
C LEU A 200 -18.54 12.41 -9.19
N PRO A 201 -19.74 12.73 -8.70
CA PRO A 201 -19.94 13.60 -7.53
C PRO A 201 -19.64 12.93 -6.19
#